data_5d7a10ea3d687f03aea6db70b822bdc6
#
_entry.id   5d7a10ea3d687f03aea6db70b822bdc6
#
_cell.length_a   1.000
_cell.length_b   1.000
_cell.length_c   1.000
_cell.angle_alpha   90.00
_cell.angle_beta   90.00
_cell.angle_gamma   90.00
#
_symmetry.space_group_name_H-M   'P 1'
#
loop_
_entity.id
_entity.type
_entity.pdbx_description
1 polymer ?
#
loop_
_entity_poly.entity_id
_entity_poly.type
_entity_poly.pdbx_seq_one_letter_code
_entity_poly.pdbx_strand_id
1 'polypeptide(L)'
;KWRALMREHSQLEPLDQAVRRYGELEDARKQAQALLDDPDMMQMAKEELDAIASRLELTEREIQLLLLPKDPNAEKNVVMEIRGGAGGEEAALFGAMLMRMYMRYAERHGWKTEMLEASMTELGGVKEAVFAITGENAFSRLKYESGVHRVQRIPVTESNGKRQTS
;
A
#
# COMPACT_ATOMS: atom_id res chain seq x y z
N LYS A 1 2.55 5.97 27.60
CA LYS A 1 1.48 7.00 27.50
C LYS A 1 1.81 8.05 26.40
N TRP A 2 3.01 8.68 26.45
CA TRP A 2 3.42 9.70 25.46
C TRP A 2 3.43 9.18 24.01
N ARG A 3 4.02 8.00 23.76
CA ARG A 3 4.07 7.40 22.42
C ARG A 3 2.68 7.12 21.83
N ALA A 4 1.71 6.73 22.66
CA ALA A 4 0.34 6.49 22.21
C ALA A 4 -0.34 7.79 21.76
N LEU A 5 -0.16 8.89 22.51
CA LEU A 5 -0.70 10.20 22.16
C LEU A 5 -0.08 10.78 20.89
N MET A 6 1.25 10.66 20.74
CA MET A 6 1.92 11.11 19.52
C MET A 6 1.45 10.33 18.28
N ARG A 7 1.19 9.04 18.45
CA ARG A 7 0.65 8.20 17.38
C ARG A 7 -0.77 8.61 17.01
N GLU A 8 -1.63 8.82 18.00
CA GLU A 8 -3.01 9.28 17.78
C GLU A 8 -3.02 10.64 17.09
N HIS A 9 -2.18 11.58 17.55
CA HIS A 9 -2.00 12.88 16.90
C HIS A 9 -1.61 12.74 15.42
N SER A 10 -0.56 11.96 15.13
CA SER A 10 -0.10 11.73 13.76
C SER A 10 -1.15 11.05 12.87
N GLN A 11 -2.04 10.24 13.45
CA GLN A 11 -3.14 9.61 12.71
C GLN A 11 -4.30 10.57 12.43
N LEU A 12 -4.53 11.55 13.31
CA LEU A 12 -5.62 12.53 13.17
C LEU A 12 -5.23 13.77 12.37
N GLU A 13 -3.94 14.09 12.32
CA GLU A 13 -3.44 15.29 11.64
C GLU A 13 -3.88 15.41 10.17
N PRO A 14 -3.82 14.35 9.32
CA PRO A 14 -4.31 14.44 7.95
C PRO A 14 -5.81 14.73 7.86
N LEU A 15 -6.61 14.19 8.79
CA LEU A 15 -8.05 14.43 8.87
C LEU A 15 -8.33 15.87 9.28
N ASP A 16 -7.64 16.40 10.30
CA ASP A 16 -7.77 17.79 10.73
C ASP A 16 -7.47 18.77 9.59
N GLN A 17 -6.38 18.52 8.84
CA GLN A 17 -6.01 19.33 7.68
C GLN A 17 -7.07 19.28 6.58
N ALA A 18 -7.64 18.11 6.29
CA ALA A 18 -8.69 17.97 5.28
C ALA A 18 -9.99 18.69 5.70
N VAL A 19 -10.38 18.58 6.99
CA VAL A 19 -11.55 19.25 7.53
C VAL A 19 -11.38 20.78 7.53
N ARG A 20 -10.19 21.29 7.85
CA ARG A 20 -9.90 22.73 7.77
C ARG A 20 -10.01 23.25 6.33
N ARG A 21 -9.41 22.54 5.36
CA ARG A 21 -9.55 22.87 3.93
C ARG A 21 -11.00 22.89 3.47
N TYR A 22 -11.80 21.93 3.95
CA TYR A 22 -13.24 21.91 3.65
C TYR A 22 -13.94 23.13 4.19
N GLY A 23 -13.67 23.54 5.43
CA GLY A 23 -14.21 24.75 6.04
C GLY A 23 -13.84 26.03 5.26
N GLU A 24 -12.58 26.17 4.87
CA GLU A 24 -12.09 27.29 4.05
C GLU A 24 -12.80 27.36 2.68
N LEU A 25 -13.02 26.21 2.04
CA LEU A 25 -13.75 26.15 0.77
C LEU A 25 -15.23 26.50 0.92
N GLU A 26 -15.88 26.09 2.02
CA GLU A 26 -17.26 26.46 2.35
C GLU A 26 -17.40 27.97 2.58
N ASP A 27 -16.43 28.56 3.26
CA ASP A 27 -16.46 30.02 3.48
C ASP A 27 -16.17 30.80 2.19
N ALA A 28 -15.24 30.34 1.35
CA ALA A 28 -15.02 30.88 0.02
C ALA A 28 -16.29 30.75 -0.86
N ARG A 29 -16.99 29.63 -0.80
CA ARG A 29 -18.27 29.42 -1.49
C ARG A 29 -19.31 30.48 -1.11
N LYS A 30 -19.47 30.75 0.20
CA LYS A 30 -20.40 31.78 0.69
C LYS A 30 -20.01 33.18 0.19
N GLN A 31 -18.72 33.49 0.18
CA GLN A 31 -18.22 34.77 -0.34
C GLN A 31 -18.49 34.93 -1.84
N ALA A 32 -18.18 33.91 -2.64
CA ALA A 32 -18.46 33.93 -4.07
C ALA A 32 -19.97 34.01 -4.37
N GLN A 33 -20.81 33.33 -3.56
CA GLN A 33 -22.27 33.44 -3.68
C GLN A 33 -22.78 34.86 -3.43
N ALA A 34 -22.21 35.59 -2.47
CA ALA A 34 -22.58 36.98 -2.19
C ALA A 34 -22.22 37.96 -3.34
N LEU A 35 -21.25 37.58 -4.18
CA LEU A 35 -20.86 38.40 -5.34
C LEU A 35 -21.74 38.17 -6.59
N LEU A 36 -22.64 37.19 -6.57
CA LEU A 36 -23.55 36.91 -7.69
C LEU A 36 -24.58 38.04 -7.94
N ASP A 37 -24.88 38.82 -6.89
CA ASP A 37 -25.83 39.95 -6.99
C ASP A 37 -25.20 41.20 -7.63
N ASP A 38 -23.88 41.23 -7.79
CA ASP A 38 -23.15 42.29 -8.46
C ASP A 38 -22.98 41.97 -9.96
N PRO A 39 -23.59 42.74 -10.89
CA PRO A 39 -23.49 42.47 -12.31
C PRO A 39 -22.06 42.43 -12.87
N ASP A 40 -21.16 43.24 -12.29
CA ASP A 40 -19.76 43.37 -12.75
C ASP A 40 -18.92 42.13 -12.27
N MET A 41 -19.34 41.50 -11.19
CA MET A 41 -18.62 40.35 -10.58
C MET A 41 -19.26 39.01 -10.89
N MET A 42 -20.49 38.99 -11.39
CA MET A 42 -21.31 37.79 -11.57
C MET A 42 -20.61 36.67 -12.35
N GLN A 43 -19.95 37.01 -13.46
CA GLN A 43 -19.31 36.01 -14.31
C GLN A 43 -18.12 35.37 -13.60
N MET A 44 -17.28 36.17 -12.95
CA MET A 44 -16.14 35.69 -12.18
C MET A 44 -16.57 34.86 -10.98
N ALA A 45 -17.65 35.27 -10.27
CA ALA A 45 -18.21 34.53 -9.15
C ALA A 45 -18.73 33.15 -9.58
N LYS A 46 -19.33 33.02 -10.77
CA LYS A 46 -19.79 31.71 -11.30
C LYS A 46 -18.60 30.79 -11.57
N GLU A 47 -17.55 31.28 -12.24
CA GLU A 47 -16.35 30.49 -12.52
C GLU A 47 -15.65 30.03 -11.24
N GLU A 48 -15.60 30.90 -10.23
CA GLU A 48 -15.05 30.56 -8.92
C GLU A 48 -15.90 29.52 -8.18
N LEU A 49 -17.24 29.64 -8.22
CA LEU A 49 -18.15 28.66 -7.64
C LEU A 49 -17.99 27.27 -8.26
N ASP A 50 -17.81 27.17 -9.58
CA ASP A 50 -17.60 25.90 -10.27
C ASP A 50 -16.26 25.26 -9.85
N ALA A 51 -15.21 26.09 -9.73
CA ALA A 51 -13.91 25.63 -9.25
C ALA A 51 -13.96 25.18 -7.78
N ILE A 52 -14.65 25.91 -6.93
CA ILE A 52 -14.85 25.56 -5.51
C ILE A 52 -15.66 24.27 -5.39
N ALA A 53 -16.73 24.10 -6.16
CA ALA A 53 -17.56 22.88 -6.14
C ALA A 53 -16.72 21.64 -6.45
N SER A 54 -15.88 21.69 -7.46
CA SER A 54 -14.97 20.59 -7.82
C SER A 54 -13.98 20.26 -6.68
N ARG A 55 -13.45 21.28 -6.03
CA ARG A 55 -12.52 21.11 -4.89
C ARG A 55 -13.21 20.57 -3.65
N LEU A 56 -14.43 21.00 -3.36
CA LEU A 56 -15.23 20.48 -2.28
C LEU A 56 -15.49 18.98 -2.45
N GLU A 57 -15.89 18.54 -3.65
CA GLU A 57 -16.12 17.13 -3.94
C GLU A 57 -14.87 16.28 -3.72
N LEU A 58 -13.71 16.74 -4.17
CA LEU A 58 -12.45 16.06 -3.95
C LEU A 58 -12.06 15.99 -2.47
N THR A 59 -12.23 17.09 -1.73
CA THR A 59 -11.91 17.16 -0.30
C THR A 59 -12.87 16.29 0.52
N GLU A 60 -14.15 16.25 0.16
CA GLU A 60 -15.14 15.37 0.81
C GLU A 60 -14.79 13.89 0.62
N ARG A 61 -14.41 13.49 -0.58
CA ARG A 61 -13.93 12.12 -0.83
C ARG A 61 -12.68 11.78 -0.02
N GLU A 62 -11.75 12.73 0.10
CA GLU A 62 -10.55 12.55 0.93
C GLU A 62 -10.93 12.34 2.40
N ILE A 63 -11.84 13.16 2.95
CA ILE A 63 -12.33 13.03 4.33
C ILE A 63 -13.00 11.65 4.52
N GLN A 64 -13.86 11.22 3.58
CA GLN A 64 -14.49 9.90 3.64
C GLN A 64 -13.47 8.77 3.71
N LEU A 65 -12.40 8.83 2.91
CA LEU A 65 -11.33 7.84 2.94
C LEU A 65 -10.55 7.86 4.26
N LEU A 66 -10.29 9.05 4.82
CA LEU A 66 -9.57 9.21 6.08
C LEU A 66 -10.41 8.73 7.30
N LEU A 67 -11.73 8.76 7.18
CA LEU A 67 -12.67 8.27 8.22
C LEU A 67 -12.86 6.75 8.18
N LEU A 68 -12.39 6.05 7.14
CA LEU A 68 -12.48 4.60 7.11
C LEU A 68 -11.72 3.98 8.29
N PRO A 69 -12.32 2.96 8.94
CA PRO A 69 -11.66 2.30 10.06
C PRO A 69 -10.32 1.70 9.61
N LYS A 70 -9.25 2.13 10.26
CA LYS A 70 -7.90 1.59 10.00
C LYS A 70 -7.78 0.20 10.63
N ASP A 71 -7.17 -0.73 9.88
CA ASP A 71 -6.83 -2.05 10.41
C ASP A 71 -5.85 -1.88 11.60
N PRO A 72 -6.18 -2.38 12.80
CA PRO A 72 -5.31 -2.24 13.98
C PRO A 72 -3.95 -2.90 13.80
N ASN A 73 -3.83 -3.79 12.83
CA ASN A 73 -2.59 -4.47 12.48
C ASN A 73 -1.81 -3.78 11.35
N ALA A 74 -2.37 -2.73 10.71
CA ALA A 74 -1.79 -2.11 9.53
C ALA A 74 -0.32 -1.70 9.70
N GLU A 75 0.05 -1.28 10.91
CA GLU A 75 1.40 -0.80 11.24
C GLU A 75 2.33 -1.90 11.80
N LYS A 76 1.85 -3.15 11.89
CA LYS A 76 2.70 -4.25 12.34
C LYS A 76 3.74 -4.61 11.28
N ASN A 77 4.86 -5.14 11.77
CA ASN A 77 5.84 -5.79 10.92
C ASN A 77 5.30 -7.14 10.42
N VAL A 78 5.90 -7.64 9.36
CA VAL A 78 5.53 -8.91 8.74
C VAL A 78 6.65 -9.92 8.95
N VAL A 79 6.30 -11.14 9.31
CA VAL A 79 7.17 -12.30 9.15
C VAL A 79 6.63 -13.07 7.95
N MET A 80 7.45 -13.22 6.93
CA MET A 80 7.12 -13.92 5.70
C MET A 80 7.83 -15.26 5.69
N GLU A 81 7.06 -16.29 5.38
CA GLU A 81 7.54 -17.65 5.23
C GLU A 81 7.25 -18.12 3.80
N ILE A 82 8.25 -18.66 3.13
CA ILE A 82 8.14 -19.25 1.80
C ILE A 82 8.57 -20.70 1.90
N ARG A 83 7.69 -21.60 1.46
CA ARG A 83 7.96 -23.05 1.40
C ARG A 83 7.80 -23.56 -0.02
N GLY A 84 8.78 -24.32 -0.49
CA GLY A 84 8.66 -25.08 -1.74
C GLY A 84 7.52 -26.09 -1.63
N GLY A 85 6.63 -26.11 -2.63
CA GLY A 85 5.53 -27.08 -2.73
C GLY A 85 5.91 -28.28 -3.59
N ALA A 86 4.92 -28.81 -4.31
CA ALA A 86 5.14 -29.88 -5.28
C ALA A 86 5.98 -29.38 -6.46
N GLY A 87 6.95 -30.16 -6.90
CA GLY A 87 7.82 -29.80 -8.04
C GLY A 87 9.33 -29.95 -7.79
N GLY A 88 9.71 -30.41 -6.60
CA GLY A 88 11.11 -30.70 -6.26
C GLY A 88 12.01 -29.46 -6.39
N GLU A 89 13.12 -29.61 -7.14
CA GLU A 89 14.10 -28.53 -7.34
C GLU A 89 13.51 -27.30 -8.03
N GLU A 90 12.60 -27.47 -9.00
CA GLU A 90 11.96 -26.35 -9.69
C GLU A 90 11.06 -25.53 -8.75
N ALA A 91 10.38 -26.18 -7.81
CA ALA A 91 9.63 -25.47 -6.77
C ALA A 91 10.55 -24.66 -5.85
N ALA A 92 11.72 -25.21 -5.50
CA ALA A 92 12.73 -24.51 -4.72
C ALA A 92 13.32 -23.29 -5.47
N LEU A 93 13.59 -23.43 -6.76
CA LEU A 93 14.03 -22.31 -7.61
C LEU A 93 12.96 -21.23 -7.72
N PHE A 94 11.70 -21.62 -7.82
CA PHE A 94 10.58 -20.66 -7.79
C PHE A 94 10.45 -19.98 -6.41
N GLY A 95 10.61 -20.71 -5.32
CA GLY A 95 10.69 -20.15 -3.96
C GLY A 95 11.76 -19.08 -3.83
N ALA A 96 12.95 -19.32 -4.39
CA ALA A 96 14.03 -18.32 -4.42
C ALA A 96 13.66 -17.07 -5.23
N MET A 97 12.92 -17.21 -6.33
CA MET A 97 12.42 -16.08 -7.10
C MET A 97 11.42 -15.25 -6.31
N LEU A 98 10.45 -15.89 -5.65
CA LEU A 98 9.47 -15.22 -4.80
C LEU A 98 10.14 -14.48 -3.64
N MET A 99 11.07 -15.12 -2.94
CA MET A 99 11.85 -14.48 -1.88
C MET A 99 12.54 -13.21 -2.39
N ARG A 100 13.23 -13.29 -3.51
CA ARG A 100 13.92 -12.15 -4.12
C ARG A 100 12.93 -11.05 -4.53
N MET A 101 11.77 -11.42 -5.06
CA MET A 101 10.72 -10.48 -5.44
C MET A 101 10.25 -9.66 -4.22
N TYR A 102 9.92 -10.34 -3.11
CA TYR A 102 9.46 -9.65 -1.89
C TYR A 102 10.55 -8.81 -1.24
N MET A 103 11.80 -9.28 -1.21
CA MET A 103 12.93 -8.49 -0.72
C MET A 103 13.14 -7.21 -1.54
N ARG A 104 13.07 -7.29 -2.87
CA ARG A 104 13.17 -6.12 -3.74
C ARG A 104 11.96 -5.19 -3.62
N TYR A 105 10.78 -5.75 -3.40
CA TYR A 105 9.60 -4.95 -3.13
C TYR A 105 9.76 -4.16 -1.82
N ALA A 106 10.23 -4.80 -0.77
CA ALA A 106 10.54 -4.16 0.51
C ALA A 106 11.58 -3.04 0.36
N GLU A 107 12.67 -3.30 -0.35
CA GLU A 107 13.72 -2.32 -0.63
C GLU A 107 13.18 -1.06 -1.32
N ARG A 108 12.34 -1.22 -2.34
CA ARG A 108 11.71 -0.10 -3.07
C ARG A 108 10.79 0.76 -2.21
N HIS A 109 10.25 0.19 -1.12
CA HIS A 109 9.40 0.90 -0.16
C HIS A 109 10.20 1.43 1.04
N GLY A 110 11.53 1.29 1.04
CA GLY A 110 12.39 1.71 2.14
C GLY A 110 12.23 0.84 3.40
N TRP A 111 11.66 -0.37 3.26
CA TRP A 111 11.51 -1.30 4.37
C TRP A 111 12.79 -2.11 4.58
N LYS A 112 13.05 -2.46 5.84
CA LYS A 112 14.17 -3.33 6.20
C LYS A 112 13.75 -4.79 6.11
N THR A 113 14.62 -5.62 5.56
CA THR A 113 14.45 -7.08 5.53
C THR A 113 15.54 -7.74 6.36
N GLU A 114 15.17 -8.74 7.14
CA GLU A 114 16.09 -9.53 7.95
C GLU A 114 15.78 -11.01 7.73
N MET A 115 16.80 -11.77 7.28
CA MET A 115 16.68 -13.21 7.12
C MET A 115 16.77 -13.88 8.49
N LEU A 116 15.75 -14.62 8.87
CA LEU A 116 15.69 -15.37 10.14
C LEU A 116 16.16 -16.80 9.94
N GLU A 117 15.69 -17.46 8.87
CA GLU A 117 16.03 -18.83 8.56
C GLU A 117 15.97 -19.05 7.05
N ALA A 118 16.87 -19.88 6.51
CA ALA A 118 16.82 -20.28 5.10
C ALA A 118 17.42 -21.68 4.91
N SER A 119 16.68 -22.54 4.21
CA SER A 119 17.14 -23.84 3.73
C SER A 119 17.27 -23.79 2.22
N MET A 120 18.51 -23.75 1.74
CA MET A 120 18.83 -23.63 0.31
C MET A 120 19.07 -25.00 -0.32
N THR A 121 18.86 -25.11 -1.64
CA THR A 121 19.29 -26.26 -2.43
C THR A 121 20.66 -25.99 -3.08
N GLU A 122 21.30 -27.06 -3.58
CA GLU A 122 22.61 -26.95 -4.25
C GLU A 122 22.55 -26.08 -5.51
N LEU A 123 21.40 -26.03 -6.18
CA LEU A 123 21.19 -25.19 -7.38
C LEU A 123 20.72 -23.77 -7.06
N GLY A 124 20.77 -23.35 -5.78
CA GLY A 124 20.37 -21.99 -5.35
C GLY A 124 18.87 -21.80 -5.23
N GLY A 125 18.10 -22.89 -5.19
CA GLY A 125 16.68 -22.86 -4.82
C GLY A 125 16.49 -22.70 -3.30
N VAL A 126 15.28 -22.38 -2.89
CA VAL A 126 14.87 -22.22 -1.48
C VAL A 126 13.80 -23.26 -1.18
N LYS A 127 14.13 -24.23 -0.32
CA LYS A 127 13.16 -25.18 0.22
C LYS A 127 12.25 -24.50 1.22
N GLU A 128 12.85 -23.71 2.08
CA GLU A 128 12.16 -22.90 3.10
C GLU A 128 12.96 -21.63 3.38
N ALA A 129 12.28 -20.51 3.50
CA ALA A 129 12.86 -19.27 3.95
C ALA A 129 11.88 -18.53 4.86
N VAL A 130 12.39 -18.02 5.98
CA VAL A 130 11.66 -17.17 6.92
C VAL A 130 12.42 -15.86 7.06
N PHE A 131 11.76 -14.75 6.80
CA PHE A 131 12.36 -13.43 6.92
C PHE A 131 11.37 -12.39 7.44
N ALA A 132 11.89 -11.44 8.21
CA ALA A 132 11.11 -10.32 8.72
C ALA A 132 11.18 -9.14 7.75
N ILE A 133 10.06 -8.43 7.60
CA ILE A 133 9.94 -7.18 6.87
C ILE A 133 9.45 -6.12 7.86
N THR A 134 10.26 -5.09 8.08
CA THR A 134 10.00 -4.01 9.04
C THR A 134 9.90 -2.69 8.30
N GLY A 135 8.76 -2.03 8.41
CA GLY A 135 8.55 -0.73 7.80
C GLY A 135 7.11 -0.23 7.93
N GLU A 136 6.92 1.02 7.60
CA GLU A 136 5.61 1.66 7.69
C GLU A 136 4.61 0.99 6.73
N ASN A 137 3.44 0.61 7.28
CA ASN A 137 2.36 -0.05 6.54
C ASN A 137 2.75 -1.40 5.86
N ALA A 138 3.83 -2.05 6.30
CA ALA A 138 4.27 -3.31 5.71
C ALA A 138 3.19 -4.39 5.77
N PHE A 139 2.56 -4.59 6.94
CA PHE A 139 1.47 -5.54 7.11
C PHE A 139 0.27 -5.19 6.23
N SER A 140 -0.14 -3.94 6.19
CA SER A 140 -1.29 -3.47 5.40
C SER A 140 -1.15 -3.83 3.91
N ARG A 141 0.07 -3.78 3.39
CA ARG A 141 0.39 -4.09 1.99
C ARG A 141 0.52 -5.57 1.70
N LEU A 142 1.06 -6.34 2.66
CA LEU A 142 1.43 -7.74 2.45
C LEU A 142 0.42 -8.75 3.03
N LYS A 143 -0.59 -8.31 3.79
CA LYS A 143 -1.55 -9.20 4.47
C LYS A 143 -2.34 -10.14 3.56
N TYR A 144 -2.45 -9.81 2.28
CA TYR A 144 -3.17 -10.63 1.29
C TYR A 144 -2.26 -11.53 0.45
N GLU A 145 -0.95 -11.49 0.69
CA GLU A 145 0.03 -12.32 -0.04
C GLU A 145 0.10 -13.77 0.49
N SER A 146 -0.57 -14.05 1.62
CA SER A 146 -0.64 -15.41 2.15
C SER A 146 -1.49 -16.29 1.23
N GLY A 147 -0.90 -17.37 0.74
CA GLY A 147 -1.58 -18.31 -0.15
C GLY A 147 -0.63 -19.18 -0.94
N VAL A 148 -1.16 -19.87 -1.93
CA VAL A 148 -0.40 -20.74 -2.82
C VAL A 148 -0.05 -19.98 -4.10
N HIS A 149 1.23 -19.85 -4.35
CA HIS A 149 1.75 -19.31 -5.61
C HIS A 149 2.02 -20.45 -6.58
N ARG A 150 1.58 -20.32 -7.80
CA ARG A 150 1.75 -21.33 -8.84
C ARG A 150 2.46 -20.74 -10.04
N VAL A 151 3.48 -21.44 -10.52
CA VAL A 151 4.12 -21.13 -11.79
C VAL A 151 3.97 -22.31 -12.76
N GLN A 152 3.77 -21.99 -14.02
CA GLN A 152 3.75 -22.96 -15.09
C GLN A 152 4.70 -22.49 -16.20
N ARG A 153 5.87 -23.10 -16.26
CA ARG A 153 6.92 -22.75 -17.21
C ARG A 153 7.71 -23.98 -17.65
N ILE A 154 8.55 -23.81 -18.66
CA ILE A 154 9.58 -24.80 -18.96
C ILE A 154 10.69 -24.61 -17.91
N PRO A 155 10.99 -25.64 -17.09
CA PRO A 155 12.02 -25.55 -16.07
C PRO A 155 13.39 -25.24 -16.65
N VAL A 156 14.22 -24.50 -15.92
CA VAL A 156 15.61 -24.24 -16.30
C VAL A 156 16.43 -25.54 -16.32
N THR A 157 16.01 -26.53 -15.54
CA THR A 157 16.62 -27.87 -15.38
C THR A 157 16.17 -28.86 -16.45
N GLU A 158 15.23 -28.52 -17.32
CA GLU A 158 14.63 -29.42 -18.31
C GLU A 158 15.23 -29.21 -19.69
N SER A 159 15.87 -30.25 -20.24
CA SER A 159 16.49 -30.24 -21.58
C SER A 159 15.49 -30.49 -22.72
N ASN A 160 14.34 -31.10 -22.43
CA ASN A 160 13.37 -31.58 -23.45
C ASN A 160 12.20 -30.61 -23.70
N GLY A 161 12.18 -29.42 -23.12
CA GLY A 161 11.17 -28.40 -23.36
C GLY A 161 9.77 -28.71 -22.79
N LYS A 162 9.64 -29.65 -21.88
CA LYS A 162 8.35 -29.98 -21.25
C LYS A 162 8.00 -28.96 -20.18
N ARG A 163 6.77 -28.45 -20.22
CA ARG A 163 6.26 -27.56 -19.18
C ARG A 163 6.00 -28.33 -17.90
N GLN A 164 6.46 -27.80 -16.78
CA GLN A 164 6.11 -28.28 -15.43
C GLN A 164 5.31 -27.21 -14.69
N THR A 165 4.53 -27.66 -13.72
CA THR A 165 3.79 -26.79 -12.79
C THR A 165 4.38 -26.97 -11.40
N SER A 166 4.74 -25.89 -10.77
CA SER A 166 5.27 -25.83 -9.40
C SER A 166 4.49 -24.86 -8.56
#